data_31a80f6296da071a455ad14b9b4c2745
#
_entry.id   31a80f6296da071a455ad14b9b4c2745
#
_cell.length_a   1.000
_cell.length_b   1.000
_cell.length_c   1.000
_cell.angle_alpha   90.00
_cell.angle_beta   90.00
_cell.angle_gamma   90.00
#
_symmetry.space_group_name_H-M   'P 1'
#
loop_
_entity.id
_entity.type
_entity.pdbx_description
1 polymer ?
#
loop_
_entity_poly.entity_id
_entity_poly.type
_entity_poly.pdbx_seq_one_letter_code
_entity_poly.pdbx_strand_id
1 'polypeptide(L)'
;MSEIDLKKLRTEVENALKEAVDLGGLEAIYKKYLGKQGELTILLKSLKDLSEKERKETGKLVNELKQLIEKEISGKRESFKDQSNQLEKSWFDITRPGEKIKTGHLHPLTQVKKIAEEIFESMGFSVVEGPEIETEWYNFDALNIPADHPARDMWDTFWLKEPEAQNSKLPPSPRLRRAGKTQKLLLRTHTSPVQIRYMEKHNPPLRIIVPGKIFRHEATDASHEFQFYQLEGLMVGNNISAANFKAVLQEFFSRFFRKQVKIRLRPSYFPFTEPSFEVDVSCVVCNGNGCLVCKKSGWLEIMGAGMVHPAVYKNSGLNPKGLTGFAFGMGLDRLAMLKYKINEIRWFHSGDLRFLEQL
;
A
#
# COMPACT_ATOMS: atom_id res chain seq x y z
N MET A 1 -59.29 -10.28 -63.61
CA MET A 1 -57.90 -10.20 -63.09
C MET A 1 -57.32 -11.60 -63.22
N SER A 2 -56.19 -11.74 -63.83
CA SER A 2 -55.63 -13.07 -64.15
C SER A 2 -54.90 -13.66 -62.94
N GLU A 3 -54.82 -14.97 -62.86
CA GLU A 3 -54.02 -15.72 -61.88
C GLU A 3 -52.56 -15.22 -61.83
N ILE A 4 -52.09 -14.60 -62.88
CA ILE A 4 -50.76 -13.99 -63.03
C ILE A 4 -50.61 -12.74 -62.17
N ASP A 5 -51.69 -11.95 -62.01
CA ASP A 5 -51.65 -10.71 -61.20
C ASP A 5 -51.53 -11.01 -59.65
N LEU A 6 -52.21 -12.09 -59.23
CA LEU A 6 -52.13 -12.56 -57.80
C LEU A 6 -50.75 -13.16 -57.47
N LYS A 7 -50.12 -13.87 -58.45
CA LYS A 7 -48.76 -14.38 -58.24
C LYS A 7 -47.72 -13.25 -58.17
N LYS A 8 -47.86 -12.20 -58.98
CA LYS A 8 -47.02 -11.01 -58.90
C LYS A 8 -47.14 -10.31 -57.55
N LEU A 9 -48.39 -10.05 -57.12
CA LEU A 9 -48.67 -9.42 -55.84
C LEU A 9 -48.11 -10.21 -54.67
N ARG A 10 -48.19 -11.54 -54.72
CA ARG A 10 -47.56 -12.40 -53.70
C ARG A 10 -46.04 -12.22 -53.63
N THR A 11 -45.36 -12.22 -54.79
CA THR A 11 -43.95 -12.03 -54.85
C THR A 11 -43.49 -10.65 -54.35
N GLU A 12 -44.27 -9.62 -54.67
CA GLU A 12 -44.02 -8.24 -54.20
C GLU A 12 -44.15 -8.14 -52.68
N VAL A 13 -45.16 -8.77 -52.08
CA VAL A 13 -45.37 -8.81 -50.65
C VAL A 13 -44.25 -9.60 -49.93
N GLU A 14 -43.87 -10.77 -50.48
CA GLU A 14 -42.78 -11.58 -49.92
C GLU A 14 -41.44 -10.85 -49.96
N ASN A 15 -41.18 -10.08 -51.02
CA ASN A 15 -39.97 -9.23 -51.08
C ASN A 15 -40.04 -8.05 -50.13
N ALA A 16 -41.15 -7.34 -50.07
CA ALA A 16 -41.31 -6.24 -49.09
C ALA A 16 -41.17 -6.73 -47.66
N LEU A 17 -41.69 -7.93 -47.32
CA LEU A 17 -41.53 -8.54 -46.01
C LEU A 17 -40.06 -8.91 -45.71
N LYS A 18 -39.28 -9.33 -46.72
CA LYS A 18 -37.83 -9.61 -46.56
C LYS A 18 -37.04 -8.36 -46.25
N GLU A 19 -37.39 -7.24 -46.89
CA GLU A 19 -36.70 -5.95 -46.74
C GLU A 19 -37.07 -5.21 -45.46
N ALA A 20 -38.13 -5.61 -44.76
CA ALA A 20 -38.53 -4.97 -43.50
C ALA A 20 -37.49 -5.23 -42.40
N VAL A 21 -36.89 -4.17 -41.90
CA VAL A 21 -35.83 -4.19 -40.89
C VAL A 21 -36.30 -3.79 -39.49
N ASP A 22 -37.51 -3.23 -39.36
CA ASP A 22 -38.08 -2.77 -38.10
C ASP A 22 -39.64 -2.89 -38.04
N LEU A 23 -40.20 -2.59 -36.87
CA LEU A 23 -41.68 -2.61 -36.68
C LEU A 23 -42.41 -1.56 -37.52
N GLY A 24 -41.77 -0.42 -37.81
CA GLY A 24 -42.36 0.63 -38.66
C GLY A 24 -42.49 0.17 -40.09
N GLY A 25 -41.52 -0.51 -40.66
CA GLY A 25 -41.57 -1.13 -41.98
C GLY A 25 -42.66 -2.18 -42.08
N LEU A 26 -42.82 -3.05 -41.06
CA LEU A 26 -43.91 -4.03 -41.01
C LEU A 26 -45.30 -3.37 -40.93
N GLU A 27 -45.44 -2.29 -40.24
CA GLU A 27 -46.73 -1.52 -40.21
C GLU A 27 -47.04 -0.85 -41.53
N ALA A 28 -46.07 -0.35 -42.25
CA ALA A 28 -46.22 0.21 -43.58
C ALA A 28 -46.68 -0.88 -44.57
N ILE A 29 -46.10 -2.06 -44.54
CA ILE A 29 -46.51 -3.22 -45.35
C ILE A 29 -47.90 -3.67 -45.03
N TYR A 30 -48.26 -3.76 -43.72
CA TYR A 30 -49.64 -4.07 -43.30
C TYR A 30 -50.64 -3.07 -43.84
N LYS A 31 -50.39 -1.77 -43.73
CA LYS A 31 -51.27 -0.72 -44.25
C LYS A 31 -51.40 -0.76 -45.74
N LYS A 32 -50.31 -0.98 -46.48
CA LYS A 32 -50.30 -1.05 -47.95
C LYS A 32 -51.12 -2.22 -48.49
N TYR A 33 -51.00 -3.40 -47.92
CA TYR A 33 -51.63 -4.60 -48.47
C TYR A 33 -52.91 -5.04 -47.74
N LEU A 34 -53.02 -4.90 -46.43
CA LEU A 34 -54.09 -5.39 -45.57
C LEU A 34 -54.91 -4.30 -44.91
N GLY A 35 -54.49 -3.04 -45.01
CA GLY A 35 -55.21 -1.92 -44.43
C GLY A 35 -56.61 -1.70 -45.05
N LYS A 36 -57.40 -0.77 -44.49
CA LYS A 36 -58.78 -0.48 -45.01
C LYS A 36 -58.82 -0.09 -46.47
N GLN A 37 -57.75 0.48 -47.00
CA GLN A 37 -57.53 0.85 -48.38
C GLN A 37 -56.38 0.03 -49.01
N GLY A 38 -56.01 -1.08 -48.40
CA GLY A 38 -54.96 -1.92 -48.90
C GLY A 38 -55.32 -2.69 -50.14
N GLU A 39 -54.33 -3.01 -50.95
CA GLU A 39 -54.48 -3.64 -52.28
C GLU A 39 -55.32 -4.92 -52.22
N LEU A 40 -55.06 -5.81 -51.23
CA LEU A 40 -55.87 -7.03 -51.03
C LEU A 40 -57.27 -6.76 -50.57
N THR A 41 -57.48 -5.68 -49.75
CA THR A 41 -58.79 -5.32 -49.26
C THR A 41 -59.65 -4.74 -50.39
N ILE A 42 -59.06 -3.97 -51.30
CA ILE A 42 -59.74 -3.44 -52.49
C ILE A 42 -60.06 -4.60 -53.44
N LEU A 43 -59.17 -5.53 -53.66
CA LEU A 43 -59.37 -6.74 -54.42
C LEU A 43 -60.52 -7.57 -53.89
N LEU A 44 -60.63 -7.82 -52.63
CA LEU A 44 -61.75 -8.52 -52.00
C LEU A 44 -63.10 -7.81 -52.21
N LYS A 45 -63.07 -6.48 -52.26
CA LYS A 45 -64.30 -5.70 -52.57
C LYS A 45 -64.71 -5.79 -54.02
N SER A 46 -63.79 -5.82 -54.98
CA SER A 46 -64.06 -5.92 -56.40
C SER A 46 -64.52 -7.33 -56.85
N LEU A 47 -64.34 -8.35 -56.00
CA LEU A 47 -64.88 -9.70 -56.27
C LEU A 47 -66.42 -9.76 -56.32
N LYS A 48 -67.11 -8.72 -55.90
CA LYS A 48 -68.56 -8.61 -55.91
C LYS A 48 -69.10 -8.51 -57.33
N ASP A 49 -68.31 -8.06 -58.28
CA ASP A 49 -68.69 -7.80 -59.68
C ASP A 49 -68.36 -8.96 -60.62
N LEU A 50 -67.87 -10.10 -60.07
CA LEU A 50 -67.51 -11.31 -60.86
C LEU A 50 -68.60 -12.37 -60.79
N SER A 51 -68.58 -13.32 -61.80
CA SER A 51 -69.47 -14.46 -61.82
C SER A 51 -69.27 -15.38 -60.59
N GLU A 52 -70.32 -16.12 -60.22
CA GLU A 52 -70.31 -16.91 -58.95
C GLU A 52 -69.21 -17.96 -58.89
N LYS A 53 -68.81 -18.52 -60.05
CA LYS A 53 -67.72 -19.51 -60.17
C LYS A 53 -66.32 -18.86 -59.98
N GLU A 54 -66.06 -17.78 -60.67
CA GLU A 54 -64.85 -17.01 -60.65
C GLU A 54 -64.64 -16.34 -59.25
N ARG A 55 -65.73 -15.88 -58.61
CA ARG A 55 -65.76 -15.31 -57.30
C ARG A 55 -65.31 -16.33 -56.23
N LYS A 56 -65.75 -17.61 -56.35
CA LYS A 56 -65.31 -18.66 -55.39
C LYS A 56 -63.85 -19.00 -55.52
N GLU A 57 -63.35 -19.16 -56.73
CA GLU A 57 -61.93 -19.53 -56.98
C GLU A 57 -60.97 -18.39 -56.60
N THR A 58 -61.21 -17.19 -57.10
CA THR A 58 -60.36 -16.02 -56.80
C THR A 58 -60.44 -15.61 -55.32
N GLY A 59 -61.67 -15.68 -54.71
CA GLY A 59 -61.86 -15.39 -53.29
C GLY A 59 -61.07 -16.35 -52.39
N LYS A 60 -60.95 -17.61 -52.73
CA LYS A 60 -60.17 -18.59 -52.02
C LYS A 60 -58.67 -18.23 -52.07
N LEU A 61 -58.14 -17.93 -53.25
CA LEU A 61 -56.72 -17.54 -53.42
C LEU A 61 -56.36 -16.24 -52.71
N VAL A 62 -57.21 -15.23 -52.74
CA VAL A 62 -56.98 -13.95 -52.06
C VAL A 62 -57.03 -14.11 -50.55
N ASN A 63 -57.95 -14.95 -50.01
CA ASN A 63 -57.97 -15.24 -48.58
C ASN A 63 -56.79 -16.06 -48.12
N GLU A 64 -56.31 -17.02 -48.89
CA GLU A 64 -55.10 -17.78 -48.60
C GLU A 64 -53.87 -16.85 -48.54
N LEU A 65 -53.74 -15.93 -49.52
CA LEU A 65 -52.65 -14.94 -49.53
C LEU A 65 -52.76 -13.99 -48.36
N LYS A 66 -53.97 -13.54 -47.97
CA LYS A 66 -54.18 -12.70 -46.79
C LYS A 66 -53.73 -13.40 -45.53
N GLN A 67 -54.11 -14.65 -45.31
CA GLN A 67 -53.70 -15.42 -44.11
C GLN A 67 -52.19 -15.63 -44.03
N LEU A 68 -51.55 -15.88 -45.21
CA LEU A 68 -50.12 -16.03 -45.31
C LEU A 68 -49.38 -14.75 -44.88
N ILE A 69 -49.83 -13.60 -45.38
CA ILE A 69 -49.27 -12.29 -45.05
C ILE A 69 -49.45 -11.97 -43.57
N GLU A 70 -50.67 -12.20 -43.02
CA GLU A 70 -50.91 -11.96 -41.56
C GLU A 70 -50.05 -12.84 -40.69
N LYS A 71 -49.83 -14.09 -41.08
CA LYS A 71 -48.93 -15.01 -40.35
C LYS A 71 -47.46 -14.58 -40.41
N GLU A 72 -46.98 -14.19 -41.56
CA GLU A 72 -45.60 -13.72 -41.75
C GLU A 72 -45.33 -12.41 -40.98
N ILE A 73 -46.27 -11.46 -41.02
CA ILE A 73 -46.17 -10.19 -40.27
C ILE A 73 -46.16 -10.46 -38.76
N SER A 74 -47.04 -11.36 -38.26
CA SER A 74 -47.06 -11.66 -36.82
C SER A 74 -45.79 -12.35 -36.35
N GLY A 75 -45.26 -13.31 -37.12
CA GLY A 75 -43.98 -13.97 -36.77
C GLY A 75 -42.80 -13.02 -36.74
N LYS A 76 -42.69 -12.12 -37.74
CA LYS A 76 -41.62 -11.11 -37.72
C LYS A 76 -41.79 -10.05 -36.60
N ARG A 77 -43.04 -9.69 -36.27
CA ARG A 77 -43.36 -8.78 -35.18
C ARG A 77 -42.92 -9.33 -33.82
N GLU A 78 -43.08 -10.65 -33.60
CA GLU A 78 -42.58 -11.30 -32.38
C GLU A 78 -41.07 -11.34 -32.38
N SER A 79 -40.39 -11.66 -33.48
CA SER A 79 -38.93 -11.67 -33.55
C SER A 79 -38.29 -10.30 -33.28
N PHE A 80 -38.87 -9.21 -33.78
CA PHE A 80 -38.40 -7.85 -33.50
C PHE A 80 -38.65 -7.43 -32.06
N LYS A 81 -39.77 -7.86 -31.41
CA LYS A 81 -39.98 -7.66 -30.01
C LYS A 81 -39.02 -8.40 -29.13
N ASP A 82 -38.67 -9.65 -29.48
CA ASP A 82 -37.69 -10.41 -28.71
C ASP A 82 -36.30 -9.84 -28.84
N GLN A 83 -35.91 -9.32 -30.00
CA GLN A 83 -34.64 -8.62 -30.18
C GLN A 83 -34.59 -7.31 -29.34
N SER A 84 -35.68 -6.52 -29.32
CA SER A 84 -35.71 -5.30 -28.48
C SER A 84 -35.65 -5.61 -26.98
N ASN A 85 -36.34 -6.66 -26.55
CA ASN A 85 -36.31 -7.12 -25.15
C ASN A 85 -34.93 -7.68 -24.74
N GLN A 86 -34.18 -8.32 -25.68
CA GLN A 86 -32.80 -8.76 -25.41
C GLN A 86 -31.84 -7.57 -25.31
N LEU A 87 -32.02 -6.55 -26.16
CA LEU A 87 -31.23 -5.31 -26.08
C LEU A 87 -31.47 -4.54 -24.80
N GLU A 88 -32.72 -4.45 -24.33
CA GLU A 88 -33.04 -3.82 -23.04
C GLU A 88 -32.47 -4.58 -21.85
N LYS A 89 -32.47 -5.93 -21.89
CA LYS A 89 -31.84 -6.75 -20.84
C LYS A 89 -30.33 -6.67 -20.82
N SER A 90 -29.69 -6.33 -21.92
CA SER A 90 -28.23 -6.17 -22.05
C SER A 90 -27.79 -4.71 -21.95
N TRP A 91 -28.71 -3.76 -21.74
CA TRP A 91 -28.34 -2.35 -21.63
C TRP A 91 -27.57 -2.10 -20.35
N PHE A 92 -26.31 -1.76 -20.50
CA PHE A 92 -25.42 -1.39 -19.42
C PHE A 92 -25.26 0.13 -19.42
N ASP A 93 -25.66 0.76 -18.32
CA ASP A 93 -25.49 2.21 -18.15
C ASP A 93 -24.01 2.56 -17.94
N ILE A 94 -23.36 2.96 -19.03
CA ILE A 94 -21.95 3.38 -19.02
C ILE A 94 -21.69 4.70 -18.30
N THR A 95 -22.74 5.46 -17.99
CA THR A 95 -22.61 6.71 -17.22
C THR A 95 -22.62 6.46 -15.72
N ARG A 96 -23.01 5.28 -15.28
CA ARG A 96 -23.00 4.89 -13.88
C ARG A 96 -21.55 4.82 -13.40
N PRO A 97 -21.20 5.53 -12.32
CA PRO A 97 -19.85 5.45 -11.77
C PRO A 97 -19.56 4.01 -11.36
N GLY A 98 -18.41 3.48 -11.79
CA GLY A 98 -17.92 2.18 -11.35
C GLY A 98 -17.72 2.11 -9.85
N GLU A 99 -17.67 0.91 -9.28
CA GLU A 99 -17.28 0.72 -7.89
C GLU A 99 -15.85 1.23 -7.70
N LYS A 100 -15.68 2.11 -6.70
CA LYS A 100 -14.34 2.54 -6.31
C LYS A 100 -13.58 1.34 -5.75
N ILE A 101 -12.54 0.93 -6.44
CA ILE A 101 -11.62 -0.08 -5.92
C ILE A 101 -10.97 0.50 -4.66
N LYS A 102 -11.19 -0.14 -3.51
CA LYS A 102 -10.47 0.20 -2.28
C LYS A 102 -9.00 -0.13 -2.47
N THR A 103 -8.19 0.89 -2.66
CA THR A 103 -6.74 0.76 -2.67
C THR A 103 -6.23 0.68 -1.24
N GLY A 104 -5.39 -0.30 -0.94
CA GLY A 104 -4.68 -0.34 0.34
C GLY A 104 -3.67 0.81 0.45
N HIS A 105 -3.25 1.10 1.68
CA HIS A 105 -2.19 2.06 1.96
C HIS A 105 -1.10 1.43 2.84
N LEU A 106 0.04 2.10 2.84
CA LEU A 106 1.17 1.63 3.64
C LEU A 106 0.86 1.77 5.13
N HIS A 107 1.31 0.80 5.90
CA HIS A 107 1.25 0.86 7.37
C HIS A 107 1.90 2.16 7.89
N PRO A 108 1.36 2.81 8.95
CA PRO A 108 1.86 4.09 9.45
C PRO A 108 3.35 4.10 9.78
N LEU A 109 3.87 3.02 10.37
CA LEU A 109 5.32 2.90 10.64
C LEU A 109 6.14 2.85 9.34
N THR A 110 5.63 2.21 8.30
CA THR A 110 6.29 2.20 6.98
C THR A 110 6.30 3.59 6.35
N GLN A 111 5.20 4.37 6.49
CA GLN A 111 5.15 5.75 6.03
C GLN A 111 6.17 6.62 6.77
N VAL A 112 6.24 6.49 8.10
CA VAL A 112 7.21 7.24 8.93
C VAL A 112 8.64 6.86 8.59
N LYS A 113 8.93 5.56 8.41
CA LYS A 113 10.23 5.06 7.96
C LYS A 113 10.64 5.71 6.64
N LYS A 114 9.78 5.67 5.62
CA LYS A 114 10.05 6.28 4.29
C LYS A 114 10.32 7.78 4.39
N ILE A 115 9.49 8.52 5.12
CA ILE A 115 9.69 9.96 5.32
C ILE A 115 11.05 10.24 5.96
N ALA A 116 11.43 9.45 6.96
CA ALA A 116 12.74 9.61 7.62
C ALA A 116 13.89 9.28 6.68
N GLU A 117 13.79 8.19 5.90
CA GLU A 117 14.77 7.81 4.88
C GLU A 117 14.96 8.91 3.85
N GLU A 118 13.90 9.41 3.23
CA GLU A 118 13.93 10.48 2.23
C GLU A 118 14.61 11.75 2.77
N ILE A 119 14.33 12.13 4.03
CA ILE A 119 14.95 13.31 4.64
C ILE A 119 16.46 13.08 4.82
N PHE A 120 16.88 11.94 5.37
CA PHE A 120 18.29 11.65 5.61
C PHE A 120 19.08 11.45 4.32
N GLU A 121 18.51 10.76 3.32
CA GLU A 121 19.11 10.62 1.99
C GLU A 121 19.38 11.97 1.34
N SER A 122 18.43 12.92 1.45
CA SER A 122 18.62 14.28 0.93
C SER A 122 19.73 15.06 1.66
N MET A 123 20.12 14.63 2.88
CA MET A 123 21.26 15.16 3.63
C MET A 123 22.56 14.37 3.37
N GLY A 124 22.54 13.43 2.42
CA GLY A 124 23.69 12.62 2.02
C GLY A 124 23.99 11.42 2.92
N PHE A 125 22.99 10.93 3.64
CA PHE A 125 23.08 9.65 4.36
C PHE A 125 22.65 8.49 3.46
N SER A 126 23.30 7.34 3.60
CA SER A 126 22.90 6.10 2.94
C SER A 126 22.07 5.25 3.89
N VAL A 127 21.00 4.64 3.37
CA VAL A 127 20.20 3.67 4.13
C VAL A 127 20.89 2.32 4.13
N VAL A 128 21.10 1.74 5.31
CA VAL A 128 21.77 0.46 5.49
C VAL A 128 20.92 -0.46 6.35
N GLU A 129 20.90 -1.73 6.00
CA GLU A 129 20.19 -2.77 6.74
C GLU A 129 21.18 -3.76 7.37
N GLY A 130 20.71 -4.49 8.39
CA GLY A 130 21.46 -5.54 9.05
C GLY A 130 20.58 -6.61 9.66
N PRO A 131 21.17 -7.75 10.10
CA PRO A 131 20.42 -8.88 10.62
C PRO A 131 19.69 -8.56 11.93
N GLU A 132 18.50 -9.13 12.11
CA GLU A 132 17.74 -9.04 13.38
C GLU A 132 18.31 -10.00 14.45
N ILE A 133 18.86 -11.12 14.01
CA ILE A 133 19.59 -12.05 14.90
C ILE A 133 21.05 -11.65 14.90
N GLU A 134 21.56 -11.31 16.07
CA GLU A 134 22.91 -10.84 16.26
C GLU A 134 23.71 -11.73 17.22
N THR A 135 25.02 -11.59 17.14
CA THR A 135 25.89 -12.16 18.15
C THR A 135 26.05 -11.18 19.33
N GLU A 136 26.32 -11.75 20.50
CA GLU A 136 26.64 -11.00 21.73
C GLU A 136 27.73 -9.95 21.48
N TRP A 137 28.74 -10.30 20.69
CA TRP A 137 29.83 -9.39 20.33
C TRP A 137 29.32 -8.10 19.64
N TYR A 138 28.56 -8.22 18.57
CA TYR A 138 28.11 -7.04 17.83
C TYR A 138 27.09 -6.21 18.62
N ASN A 139 26.24 -6.89 19.40
CA ASN A 139 25.20 -6.19 20.15
C ASN A 139 25.73 -5.46 21.38
N PHE A 140 26.85 -5.95 21.96
CA PHE A 140 27.39 -5.41 23.21
C PHE A 140 28.89 -5.11 23.17
N ASP A 141 29.75 -6.11 23.03
CA ASP A 141 31.20 -5.96 23.23
C ASP A 141 31.84 -4.97 22.26
N ALA A 142 31.46 -5.04 20.97
CA ALA A 142 31.96 -4.15 19.92
C ALA A 142 31.54 -2.68 20.17
N LEU A 143 30.43 -2.47 20.89
CA LEU A 143 29.89 -1.17 21.28
C LEU A 143 30.40 -0.71 22.65
N ASN A 144 31.54 -1.24 23.11
CA ASN A 144 32.13 -0.86 24.39
C ASN A 144 31.26 -1.20 25.61
N ILE A 145 30.41 -2.23 25.51
CA ILE A 145 29.57 -2.73 26.62
C ILE A 145 30.13 -4.09 27.05
N PRO A 146 31.11 -4.18 27.98
CA PRO A 146 31.67 -5.44 28.44
C PRO A 146 30.68 -6.23 29.33
N ALA A 147 30.97 -7.50 29.56
CA ALA A 147 30.05 -8.42 30.24
C ALA A 147 29.68 -7.99 31.67
N ASP A 148 30.59 -7.33 32.32
CA ASP A 148 30.50 -6.83 33.71
C ASP A 148 29.98 -5.38 33.80
N HIS A 149 29.63 -4.75 32.68
CA HIS A 149 29.18 -3.38 32.67
C HIS A 149 27.72 -3.27 33.14
N PRO A 150 27.39 -2.46 34.16
CA PRO A 150 26.02 -2.35 34.70
C PRO A 150 24.96 -1.97 33.66
N ALA A 151 25.31 -1.19 32.64
CA ALA A 151 24.39 -0.82 31.56
C ALA A 151 23.95 -2.02 30.72
N ARG A 152 24.67 -3.16 30.77
CA ARG A 152 24.31 -4.40 30.06
C ARG A 152 23.09 -5.08 30.68
N ASP A 153 22.99 -5.05 32.00
CA ASP A 153 21.90 -5.66 32.77
C ASP A 153 20.57 -4.89 32.59
N MET A 154 20.64 -3.63 32.18
CA MET A 154 19.44 -2.79 31.90
C MET A 154 18.76 -3.13 30.58
N TRP A 155 19.33 -4.02 29.81
CA TRP A 155 18.86 -4.37 28.48
C TRP A 155 18.19 -5.74 28.51
N ASP A 156 16.90 -5.77 28.69
CA ASP A 156 16.12 -7.00 28.58
C ASP A 156 16.27 -7.60 27.19
N THR A 157 16.98 -8.72 27.13
CA THR A 157 17.43 -9.31 25.88
C THR A 157 16.80 -10.69 25.66
N PHE A 158 16.26 -10.91 24.47
CA PHE A 158 15.85 -12.24 24.03
C PHE A 158 17.04 -13.03 23.53
N TRP A 159 17.56 -13.91 24.39
CA TRP A 159 18.62 -14.83 24.04
C TRP A 159 18.08 -16.05 23.31
N LEU A 160 18.70 -16.42 22.21
CA LEU A 160 18.33 -17.61 21.48
C LEU A 160 18.96 -18.85 22.15
N LYS A 161 18.18 -19.90 22.31
CA LYS A 161 18.71 -21.20 22.78
C LYS A 161 19.65 -21.74 21.73
N GLU A 162 20.81 -22.23 22.17
CA GLU A 162 21.69 -22.99 21.27
C GLU A 162 20.93 -24.23 20.79
N PRO A 163 20.91 -24.50 19.47
CA PRO A 163 20.34 -25.75 18.99
C PRO A 163 21.11 -26.89 19.66
N GLU A 164 20.39 -27.80 20.32
CA GLU A 164 20.99 -29.01 20.87
C GLU A 164 21.78 -29.71 19.76
N ALA A 165 23.09 -29.91 20.01
CA ALA A 165 24.08 -30.29 19.00
C ALA A 165 23.86 -31.66 18.34
N GLN A 166 22.75 -32.34 18.65
CA GLN A 166 22.53 -33.74 18.23
C GLN A 166 21.99 -33.92 16.80
N ASN A 167 21.49 -32.91 16.10
CA ASN A 167 20.91 -33.12 14.76
C ASN A 167 21.07 -31.97 13.73
N SER A 168 21.87 -30.92 13.97
CA SER A 168 22.05 -29.92 12.94
C SER A 168 23.12 -30.34 11.94
N LYS A 169 22.72 -30.74 10.74
CA LYS A 169 23.61 -30.94 9.57
C LYS A 169 24.20 -29.63 9.02
N LEU A 170 23.93 -28.50 9.68
CA LEU A 170 24.47 -27.21 9.30
C LEU A 170 25.83 -27.04 9.97
N PRO A 171 26.92 -26.86 9.19
CA PRO A 171 28.21 -26.54 9.77
C PRO A 171 28.08 -25.23 10.56
N PRO A 172 28.71 -25.13 11.75
CA PRO A 172 28.73 -23.87 12.50
C PRO A 172 29.36 -22.80 11.61
N SER A 173 28.60 -21.72 11.40
CA SER A 173 29.08 -20.60 10.60
C SER A 173 30.45 -20.14 11.14
N PRO A 174 31.47 -19.97 10.29
CA PRO A 174 32.78 -19.47 10.72
C PRO A 174 32.70 -18.12 11.45
N ARG A 175 31.62 -17.39 11.28
CA ARG A 175 31.31 -16.10 11.94
C ARG A 175 30.85 -16.24 13.40
N LEU A 176 30.43 -17.43 13.84
CA LEU A 176 30.05 -17.70 15.24
C LEU A 176 31.22 -17.91 16.17
N ARG A 177 32.43 -17.99 15.65
CA ARG A 177 33.67 -18.13 16.45
C ARG A 177 34.54 -16.90 16.28
N ARG A 178 34.63 -16.05 17.29
CA ARG A 178 35.62 -14.98 17.38
C ARG A 178 36.54 -15.29 18.56
N ALA A 179 37.82 -15.21 18.36
CA ALA A 179 38.83 -15.53 19.39
C ALA A 179 38.68 -16.91 20.05
N GLY A 180 38.22 -17.93 19.29
CA GLY A 180 38.09 -19.31 19.80
C GLY A 180 36.84 -19.56 20.70
N LYS A 181 36.03 -18.58 20.98
CA LYS A 181 34.82 -18.71 21.81
C LYS A 181 33.58 -18.79 20.94
N THR A 182 32.66 -19.69 21.30
CA THR A 182 31.27 -19.72 20.73
C THR A 182 30.56 -18.48 21.16
N GLN A 183 29.99 -17.74 20.20
CA GLN A 183 29.22 -16.53 20.46
C GLN A 183 27.75 -16.90 20.72
N LYS A 184 27.15 -16.36 21.79
CA LYS A 184 25.71 -16.46 22.01
C LYS A 184 24.97 -15.62 20.97
N LEU A 185 23.82 -16.11 20.54
CA LEU A 185 22.92 -15.42 19.64
C LEU A 185 21.77 -14.79 20.42
N LEU A 186 21.31 -13.66 19.92
CA LEU A 186 20.19 -12.90 20.51
C LEU A 186 19.40 -12.18 19.43
N LEU A 187 18.19 -11.74 19.75
CA LEU A 187 17.48 -10.74 18.97
C LEU A 187 18.04 -9.36 19.32
N ARG A 188 18.46 -8.58 18.32
CA ARG A 188 19.12 -7.28 18.54
C ARG A 188 18.23 -6.33 19.36
N THR A 189 18.80 -5.71 20.38
CA THR A 189 18.11 -4.75 21.26
C THR A 189 18.16 -3.31 20.77
N HIS A 190 18.93 -3.06 19.73
CA HIS A 190 19.09 -1.81 19.00
C HIS A 190 19.69 -2.09 17.62
N THR A 191 19.71 -1.08 16.76
CA THR A 191 20.29 -1.23 15.40
C THR A 191 21.77 -0.87 15.32
N SER A 192 22.42 -0.48 16.43
CA SER A 192 23.84 -0.11 16.52
C SER A 192 24.84 -1.20 16.04
N PRO A 193 24.56 -2.52 16.13
CA PRO A 193 25.43 -3.55 15.55
C PRO A 193 25.77 -3.30 14.09
N VAL A 194 24.83 -2.71 13.34
CA VAL A 194 25.03 -2.42 11.92
C VAL A 194 26.10 -1.34 11.71
N GLN A 195 26.27 -0.40 12.63
CA GLN A 195 27.36 0.58 12.58
C GLN A 195 28.73 -0.12 12.56
N ILE A 196 28.93 -1.10 13.44
CA ILE A 196 30.18 -1.89 13.49
C ILE A 196 30.36 -2.65 12.20
N ARG A 197 29.34 -3.39 11.75
CA ARG A 197 29.36 -4.15 10.50
C ARG A 197 29.66 -3.30 9.28
N TYR A 198 29.19 -2.06 9.28
CA TYR A 198 29.43 -1.13 8.19
C TYR A 198 30.86 -0.58 8.23
N MET A 199 31.33 -0.15 9.40
CA MET A 199 32.68 0.35 9.60
C MET A 199 33.77 -0.73 9.36
N GLU A 200 33.47 -2.01 9.60
CA GLU A 200 34.40 -3.13 9.26
C GLU A 200 34.68 -3.27 7.75
N LYS A 201 33.78 -2.71 6.90
CA LYS A 201 33.81 -2.88 5.45
C LYS A 201 34.07 -1.58 4.69
N HIS A 202 33.91 -0.44 5.32
CA HIS A 202 33.97 0.87 4.67
C HIS A 202 34.84 1.82 5.45
N ASN A 203 35.62 2.62 4.71
CA ASN A 203 36.45 3.66 5.29
C ASN A 203 35.71 4.99 5.39
N PRO A 204 35.99 5.81 6.40
CA PRO A 204 35.49 7.19 6.47
C PRO A 204 35.90 8.02 5.25
N PRO A 205 35.06 9.02 4.81
CA PRO A 205 33.90 9.52 5.54
C PRO A 205 32.66 8.66 5.38
N LEU A 206 31.92 8.44 6.48
CA LEU A 206 30.70 7.62 6.51
C LEU A 206 29.51 8.47 6.96
N ARG A 207 28.36 8.24 6.32
CA ARG A 207 27.06 8.80 6.71
C ARG A 207 26.00 7.75 6.43
N ILE A 208 25.48 7.13 7.47
CA ILE A 208 24.48 6.08 7.33
C ILE A 208 23.32 6.28 8.29
N ILE A 209 22.15 5.81 7.89
CA ILE A 209 21.03 5.54 8.78
C ILE A 209 20.67 4.06 8.71
N VAL A 210 20.21 3.54 9.82
CA VAL A 210 19.83 2.13 9.98
C VAL A 210 18.44 2.04 10.55
N PRO A 211 17.40 2.10 9.72
CA PRO A 211 16.04 1.81 10.15
C PRO A 211 15.86 0.30 10.29
N GLY A 212 15.31 -0.15 11.40
CA GLY A 212 15.11 -1.58 11.59
C GLY A 212 14.31 -1.93 12.83
N LYS A 213 13.78 -3.15 12.84
CA LYS A 213 13.07 -3.72 13.97
C LYS A 213 14.09 -4.12 15.06
N ILE A 214 13.72 -3.89 16.29
CA ILE A 214 14.48 -4.28 17.48
C ILE A 214 13.58 -4.98 18.50
N PHE A 215 14.16 -5.67 19.46
CA PHE A 215 13.45 -6.52 20.39
C PHE A 215 13.98 -6.30 21.81
N ARG A 216 13.06 -6.10 22.76
CA ARG A 216 13.39 -5.97 24.17
C ARG A 216 12.40 -6.76 25.00
N HIS A 217 12.88 -7.45 26.00
CA HIS A 217 12.04 -8.23 26.90
C HIS A 217 11.41 -7.32 27.97
N GLU A 218 10.54 -6.42 27.53
CA GLU A 218 9.84 -5.46 28.39
C GLU A 218 8.34 -5.83 28.48
N ALA A 219 7.70 -5.44 29.58
CA ALA A 219 6.26 -5.55 29.69
C ALA A 219 5.57 -4.59 28.72
N THR A 220 4.58 -5.09 27.98
CA THR A 220 3.82 -4.29 27.02
C THR A 220 2.85 -3.36 27.74
N ASP A 221 2.95 -2.04 27.47
CA ASP A 221 2.03 -1.01 27.96
C ASP A 221 1.67 0.00 26.85
N ALA A 222 1.10 1.14 27.20
CA ALA A 222 0.75 2.18 26.22
C ALA A 222 1.97 2.81 25.51
N SER A 223 3.18 2.68 26.09
CA SER A 223 4.41 3.34 25.66
C SER A 223 5.50 2.36 25.26
N HIS A 224 5.39 1.09 25.69
CA HIS A 224 6.39 0.04 25.52
C HIS A 224 5.80 -1.17 24.81
N GLU A 225 6.58 -1.75 23.91
CA GLU A 225 6.27 -2.98 23.18
C GLU A 225 7.54 -3.84 23.10
N PHE A 226 7.40 -5.16 23.15
CA PHE A 226 8.55 -6.07 23.08
C PHE A 226 9.28 -6.04 21.74
N GLN A 227 8.62 -5.56 20.69
CA GLN A 227 9.21 -5.28 19.39
C GLN A 227 8.77 -3.90 18.90
N PHE A 228 9.69 -3.11 18.40
CA PHE A 228 9.41 -1.81 17.79
C PHE A 228 10.47 -1.43 16.76
N TYR A 229 10.26 -0.36 16.04
CA TYR A 229 11.21 0.11 15.04
C TYR A 229 12.10 1.21 15.60
N GLN A 230 13.38 1.09 15.34
CA GLN A 230 14.38 2.11 15.66
C GLN A 230 15.00 2.64 14.36
N LEU A 231 15.30 3.92 14.34
CA LEU A 231 16.15 4.56 13.35
C LEU A 231 17.43 5.02 14.06
N GLU A 232 18.55 4.46 13.63
CA GLU A 232 19.85 4.86 14.11
C GLU A 232 20.60 5.60 13.04
N GLY A 233 21.44 6.56 13.41
CA GLY A 233 22.29 7.29 12.49
C GLY A 233 23.73 7.34 12.97
N LEU A 234 24.65 7.26 12.02
CA LEU A 234 26.09 7.37 12.24
C LEU A 234 26.71 8.31 11.20
N MET A 235 27.51 9.26 11.67
CA MET A 235 28.35 10.07 10.82
C MET A 235 29.77 10.06 11.36
N VAL A 236 30.73 9.66 10.54
CA VAL A 236 32.17 9.57 10.89
C VAL A 236 33.00 10.28 9.83
N GLY A 237 33.99 11.01 10.26
CA GLY A 237 34.91 11.71 9.36
C GLY A 237 35.93 12.55 10.17
N ASN A 238 36.63 13.43 9.48
CA ASN A 238 37.51 14.39 10.12
C ASN A 238 36.71 15.62 10.56
N ASN A 239 36.97 16.12 11.77
CA ASN A 239 36.38 17.34 12.30
C ASN A 239 34.84 17.31 12.45
N ILE A 240 34.25 16.16 12.65
CA ILE A 240 32.81 16.04 12.98
C ILE A 240 32.63 16.46 14.44
N SER A 241 31.69 17.35 14.71
CA SER A 241 31.47 17.95 16.03
C SER A 241 30.03 17.79 16.53
N ALA A 242 29.80 18.03 17.81
CA ALA A 242 28.48 18.10 18.39
C ALA A 242 27.59 19.21 17.74
N ALA A 243 28.21 20.26 17.20
CA ALA A 243 27.48 21.30 16.44
C ALA A 243 26.93 20.75 15.12
N ASN A 244 27.73 19.93 14.39
CA ASN A 244 27.24 19.23 13.19
C ASN A 244 26.11 18.29 13.52
N PHE A 245 26.24 17.51 14.60
CA PHE A 245 25.19 16.64 15.11
C PHE A 245 23.89 17.39 15.37
N LYS A 246 23.97 18.49 16.15
CA LYS A 246 22.80 19.32 16.45
C LYS A 246 22.14 19.89 15.18
N ALA A 247 22.93 20.32 14.20
CA ALA A 247 22.42 20.85 12.94
C ALA A 247 21.68 19.79 12.12
N VAL A 248 22.22 18.58 12.02
CA VAL A 248 21.58 17.46 11.33
C VAL A 248 20.23 17.12 11.97
N LEU A 249 20.17 17.05 13.30
CA LEU A 249 18.92 16.78 14.00
C LEU A 249 17.90 17.91 13.87
N GLN A 250 18.36 19.15 13.94
CA GLN A 250 17.50 20.33 13.79
C GLN A 250 16.82 20.30 12.41
N GLU A 251 17.56 20.02 11.36
CA GLU A 251 17.05 19.89 10.00
C GLU A 251 16.07 18.72 9.87
N PHE A 252 16.47 17.54 10.36
CA PHE A 252 15.61 16.35 10.34
C PHE A 252 14.26 16.60 11.00
N PHE A 253 14.23 17.05 12.26
CA PHE A 253 12.98 17.22 12.97
C PHE A 253 12.12 18.34 12.41
N SER A 254 12.72 19.42 11.94
CA SER A 254 11.97 20.52 11.32
C SER A 254 11.24 20.07 10.07
N ARG A 255 11.90 19.28 9.23
CA ARG A 255 11.30 18.68 8.02
C ARG A 255 10.28 17.58 8.36
N PHE A 256 10.62 16.69 9.27
CA PHE A 256 9.77 15.57 9.65
C PHE A 256 8.42 16.03 10.23
N PHE A 257 8.45 16.99 11.13
CA PHE A 257 7.24 17.57 11.74
C PHE A 257 6.63 18.72 10.93
N ARG A 258 7.30 19.17 9.88
CA ARG A 258 6.91 20.35 9.07
C ARG A 258 6.68 21.60 9.93
N LYS A 259 7.54 21.78 10.94
CA LYS A 259 7.49 22.87 11.93
C LYS A 259 8.91 23.21 12.38
N GLN A 260 9.14 24.46 12.72
CA GLN A 260 10.38 24.80 13.44
C GLN A 260 10.34 24.18 14.84
N VAL A 261 11.34 23.37 15.15
CA VAL A 261 11.54 22.77 16.47
C VAL A 261 12.86 23.24 17.06
N LYS A 262 12.93 23.38 18.37
CA LYS A 262 14.18 23.65 19.08
C LYS A 262 14.73 22.35 19.61
N ILE A 263 16.06 22.19 19.59
CA ILE A 263 16.76 21.04 20.14
C ILE A 263 17.52 21.44 21.39
N ARG A 264 17.36 20.63 22.43
CA ARG A 264 18.10 20.71 23.67
C ARG A 264 18.88 19.42 23.88
N LEU A 265 20.17 19.51 24.15
CA LEU A 265 21.02 18.39 24.50
C LEU A 265 21.20 18.42 26.02
N ARG A 266 20.85 17.34 26.70
CA ARG A 266 21.11 17.13 28.13
C ARG A 266 22.27 16.12 28.26
N PRO A 267 23.24 16.36 29.15
CA PRO A 267 24.28 15.36 29.42
C PRO A 267 23.66 14.02 29.86
N SER A 268 24.22 12.93 29.37
CA SER A 268 23.83 11.57 29.73
C SER A 268 25.04 10.64 29.63
N TYR A 269 24.85 9.36 29.83
CA TYR A 269 25.91 8.38 29.76
C TYR A 269 25.47 7.17 28.94
N PHE A 270 26.23 6.87 27.87
CA PHE A 270 26.11 5.63 27.10
C PHE A 270 27.53 5.09 26.85
N PRO A 271 27.77 3.77 27.01
CA PRO A 271 29.13 3.19 26.90
C PRO A 271 29.80 3.41 25.54
N PHE A 272 29.02 3.55 24.49
CA PHE A 272 29.46 3.67 23.08
C PHE A 272 29.58 5.12 22.60
N THR A 273 29.31 6.13 23.46
CA THR A 273 29.46 7.54 23.10
C THR A 273 30.13 8.34 24.24
N GLU A 274 30.96 9.34 23.87
CA GLU A 274 31.60 10.27 24.79
C GLU A 274 31.94 11.59 24.08
N PRO A 275 31.29 12.73 24.45
CA PRO A 275 30.20 12.85 25.41
C PRO A 275 28.89 12.28 24.90
N SER A 276 28.05 11.83 25.83
CA SER A 276 26.70 11.32 25.56
C SER A 276 25.65 12.36 25.88
N PHE A 277 24.54 12.31 25.15
CA PHE A 277 23.42 13.25 25.32
C PHE A 277 22.09 12.53 25.21
N GLU A 278 21.15 12.96 26.02
CA GLU A 278 19.72 12.82 25.72
C GLU A 278 19.26 14.02 24.92
N VAL A 279 18.50 13.77 23.87
CA VAL A 279 18.03 14.80 22.95
C VAL A 279 16.56 15.05 23.16
N ASP A 280 16.25 16.28 23.57
CA ASP A 280 14.89 16.77 23.65
C ASP A 280 14.56 17.67 22.46
N VAL A 281 13.32 17.57 21.98
CA VAL A 281 12.75 18.53 21.03
C VAL A 281 11.67 19.36 21.71
N SER A 282 11.52 20.64 21.30
CA SER A 282 10.38 21.43 21.75
C SER A 282 9.08 20.72 21.37
N CYS A 283 8.14 20.66 22.29
CA CYS A 283 6.93 19.87 22.13
C CYS A 283 6.16 20.30 20.88
N VAL A 284 6.05 19.38 19.90
CA VAL A 284 5.38 19.62 18.61
C VAL A 284 3.85 19.71 18.74
N VAL A 285 3.28 19.23 19.84
CA VAL A 285 1.85 19.28 20.13
C VAL A 285 1.41 20.67 20.61
N CYS A 286 2.15 21.24 21.57
CA CYS A 286 1.84 22.53 22.18
C CYS A 286 2.81 23.65 21.77
N ASN A 287 3.68 23.42 20.81
CA ASN A 287 4.72 24.36 20.35
C ASN A 287 5.60 24.91 21.50
N GLY A 288 5.90 24.05 22.47
CA GLY A 288 6.75 24.40 23.63
C GLY A 288 6.02 25.06 24.80
N ASN A 289 4.71 25.32 24.74
CA ASN A 289 3.97 26.03 25.78
C ASN A 289 3.62 25.18 27.01
N GLY A 290 3.82 23.86 26.92
CA GLY A 290 3.44 22.91 27.97
C GLY A 290 2.03 22.33 27.78
N CYS A 291 1.92 21.00 27.76
CA CYS A 291 0.67 20.26 27.67
C CYS A 291 0.79 18.91 28.39
N LEU A 292 -0.27 18.12 28.42
CA LEU A 292 -0.26 16.79 29.05
C LEU A 292 0.77 15.85 28.40
N VAL A 293 0.93 15.90 27.08
CA VAL A 293 1.89 15.04 26.35
C VAL A 293 3.33 15.29 26.78
N CYS A 294 3.72 16.55 26.98
CA CYS A 294 5.05 16.91 27.46
C CYS A 294 5.11 17.11 29.00
N LYS A 295 4.09 16.66 29.72
CA LYS A 295 4.00 16.81 31.19
C LYS A 295 4.24 18.25 31.64
N LYS A 296 3.69 19.22 30.90
CA LYS A 296 3.82 20.67 31.09
C LYS A 296 5.24 21.24 30.96
N SER A 297 6.24 20.41 30.59
CA SER A 297 7.65 20.85 30.46
C SER A 297 7.93 21.70 29.20
N GLY A 298 7.10 21.57 28.17
CA GLY A 298 7.35 22.13 26.84
C GLY A 298 8.36 21.34 26.00
N TRP A 299 8.94 20.26 26.53
CA TRP A 299 9.97 19.44 25.89
C TRP A 299 9.56 17.97 25.82
N LEU A 300 9.99 17.28 24.77
CA LEU A 300 9.81 15.85 24.57
C LEU A 300 11.18 15.20 24.38
N GLU A 301 11.51 14.27 25.24
CA GLU A 301 12.66 13.41 25.04
C GLU A 301 12.37 12.44 23.88
N ILE A 302 13.29 12.38 22.91
CA ILE A 302 13.12 11.61 21.69
C ILE A 302 14.15 10.48 21.57
N MET A 303 15.41 10.73 21.95
CA MET A 303 16.49 9.80 21.68
C MET A 303 17.71 9.97 22.59
N GLY A 304 18.51 8.91 22.69
CA GLY A 304 19.89 8.95 23.11
C GLY A 304 20.84 9.18 21.94
N ALA A 305 21.94 9.89 22.17
CA ALA A 305 22.93 10.21 21.16
C ALA A 305 24.28 10.58 21.79
N GLY A 306 25.31 10.77 20.97
CA GLY A 306 26.60 11.31 21.42
C GLY A 306 27.68 11.24 20.37
N MET A 307 28.87 11.68 20.76
CA MET A 307 30.06 11.51 19.93
C MET A 307 30.54 10.07 20.08
N VAL A 308 30.90 9.42 18.97
CA VAL A 308 31.30 8.01 19.00
C VAL A 308 32.55 7.78 19.83
N HIS A 309 32.46 6.86 20.78
CA HIS A 309 33.58 6.53 21.66
C HIS A 309 34.75 5.91 20.86
N PRO A 310 36.02 6.26 21.14
CA PRO A 310 37.19 5.74 20.40
C PRO A 310 37.33 4.20 20.38
N ALA A 311 36.83 3.52 21.42
CA ALA A 311 36.83 2.05 21.48
C ALA A 311 35.93 1.44 20.39
N VAL A 312 34.85 2.10 19.99
CA VAL A 312 33.95 1.63 18.92
C VAL A 312 34.67 1.61 17.57
N TYR A 313 35.48 2.64 17.25
CA TYR A 313 36.30 2.66 16.06
C TYR A 313 37.35 1.53 16.11
N LYS A 314 38.02 1.37 17.23
CA LYS A 314 39.01 0.31 17.41
C LYS A 314 38.41 -1.09 17.24
N ASN A 315 37.23 -1.32 17.80
CA ASN A 315 36.53 -2.59 17.72
C ASN A 315 36.02 -2.89 16.31
N SER A 316 35.77 -1.88 15.51
CA SER A 316 35.42 -2.02 14.08
C SER A 316 36.65 -2.12 13.13
N GLY A 317 37.90 -2.09 13.68
CA GLY A 317 39.14 -2.17 12.92
C GLY A 317 39.64 -0.83 12.38
N LEU A 318 39.00 0.28 12.70
CA LEU A 318 39.44 1.62 12.30
C LEU A 318 40.43 2.21 13.30
N ASN A 319 41.37 3.01 12.78
CA ASN A 319 42.29 3.77 13.66
C ASN A 319 41.53 5.00 14.21
N PRO A 320 41.35 5.13 15.54
CA PRO A 320 40.63 6.25 16.13
C PRO A 320 41.34 7.59 15.99
N LYS A 321 42.65 7.59 15.69
CA LYS A 321 43.43 8.83 15.63
C LYS A 321 42.98 9.73 14.49
N GLY A 322 42.47 10.93 14.83
CA GLY A 322 41.95 11.92 13.88
C GLY A 322 40.53 11.66 13.39
N LEU A 323 39.90 10.55 13.79
CA LEU A 323 38.49 10.31 13.51
C LEU A 323 37.61 10.91 14.60
N THR A 324 36.56 11.57 14.16
CA THR A 324 35.48 12.04 15.00
C THR A 324 34.15 11.64 14.35
N GLY A 325 33.10 11.54 15.14
CA GLY A 325 31.80 11.19 14.62
C GLY A 325 30.72 11.25 15.68
N PHE A 326 29.50 11.23 15.28
CA PHE A 326 28.35 11.14 16.18
C PHE A 326 27.47 9.96 15.80
N ALA A 327 26.76 9.43 16.79
CA ALA A 327 25.71 8.44 16.62
C ALA A 327 24.47 8.84 17.40
N PHE A 328 23.30 8.41 16.92
CA PHE A 328 22.02 8.61 17.59
C PHE A 328 21.07 7.45 17.30
N GLY A 329 20.12 7.19 18.22
CA GLY A 329 19.11 6.16 18.04
C GLY A 329 17.76 6.64 18.55
N MET A 330 16.72 6.62 17.68
CA MET A 330 15.36 7.05 18.01
C MET A 330 14.32 5.98 17.65
N GLY A 331 13.29 5.85 18.48
CA GLY A 331 12.15 4.97 18.18
C GLY A 331 11.26 5.56 17.08
N LEU A 332 11.10 4.85 15.96
CA LEU A 332 10.20 5.27 14.88
C LEU A 332 8.74 5.23 15.32
N ASP A 333 8.37 4.28 16.16
CA ASP A 333 7.03 4.19 16.75
C ASP A 333 6.71 5.45 17.56
N ARG A 334 7.67 5.94 18.34
CA ARG A 334 7.52 7.19 19.09
C ARG A 334 7.33 8.40 18.18
N LEU A 335 8.06 8.45 17.06
CA LEU A 335 7.87 9.50 16.06
C LEU A 335 6.50 9.41 15.38
N ALA A 336 6.04 8.19 15.08
CA ALA A 336 4.72 7.95 14.53
C ALA A 336 3.60 8.39 15.48
N MET A 337 3.72 8.03 16.77
CA MET A 337 2.79 8.47 17.81
C MET A 337 2.67 10.00 17.86
N LEU A 338 3.79 10.71 17.83
CA LEU A 338 3.81 12.17 17.86
C LEU A 338 3.25 12.79 16.57
N LYS A 339 3.56 12.21 15.41
CA LYS A 339 3.12 12.69 14.09
C LYS A 339 1.62 12.52 13.90
N TYR A 340 1.10 11.37 14.23
CA TYR A 340 -0.32 11.01 14.04
C TYR A 340 -1.18 11.25 15.30
N LYS A 341 -0.57 11.75 16.40
CA LYS A 341 -1.26 12.00 17.67
C LYS A 341 -1.88 10.74 18.28
N ILE A 342 -1.20 9.62 18.14
CA ILE A 342 -1.58 8.34 18.71
C ILE A 342 -0.98 8.24 20.11
N ASN A 343 -1.79 7.89 21.08
CA ASN A 343 -1.40 7.84 22.50
C ASN A 343 -1.01 6.45 22.98
N GLU A 344 -1.09 5.44 22.11
CA GLU A 344 -0.86 4.04 22.46
C GLU A 344 -0.09 3.30 21.36
N ILE A 345 1.10 2.78 21.69
CA ILE A 345 1.99 2.09 20.74
C ILE A 345 1.38 0.77 20.22
N ARG A 346 0.59 0.07 21.06
CA ARG A 346 -0.01 -1.23 20.73
C ARG A 346 -0.92 -1.19 19.50
N TRP A 347 -1.50 -0.04 19.15
CA TRP A 347 -2.30 0.12 17.95
C TRP A 347 -1.54 -0.19 16.67
N PHE A 348 -0.24 0.13 16.61
CA PHE A 348 0.59 -0.19 15.44
C PHE A 348 0.81 -1.69 15.24
N HIS A 349 0.63 -2.50 16.28
CA HIS A 349 0.89 -3.93 16.26
C HIS A 349 -0.39 -4.77 16.40
N SER A 350 -1.55 -4.14 16.58
CA SER A 350 -2.84 -4.82 16.81
C SER A 350 -3.40 -5.53 15.57
N GLY A 351 -3.02 -5.11 14.36
CA GLY A 351 -3.62 -5.58 13.11
C GLY A 351 -5.07 -5.11 12.89
N ASP A 352 -5.59 -4.18 13.69
CA ASP A 352 -6.94 -3.65 13.54
C ASP A 352 -7.02 -2.73 12.31
N LEU A 353 -7.68 -3.23 11.25
CA LEU A 353 -7.84 -2.50 9.99
C LEU A 353 -8.60 -1.19 10.17
N ARG A 354 -9.57 -1.13 11.12
CA ARG A 354 -10.32 0.11 11.40
C ARG A 354 -9.42 1.24 11.88
N PHE A 355 -8.34 0.90 12.59
CA PHE A 355 -7.32 1.85 12.98
C PHE A 355 -6.40 2.19 11.81
N LEU A 356 -5.91 1.19 11.10
CA LEU A 356 -4.94 1.37 10.01
C LEU A 356 -5.52 2.15 8.83
N GLU A 357 -6.81 1.98 8.52
CA GLU A 357 -7.50 2.68 7.42
C GLU A 357 -7.72 4.20 7.69
N GLN A 358 -7.45 4.68 8.90
CA GLN A 358 -7.59 6.10 9.26
C GLN A 358 -6.32 6.93 9.01
N LEU A 359 -5.18 6.29 8.67
CA LEU A 359 -3.86 6.92 8.67
C LEU A 359 -3.20 7.00 7.29
#